data_6da5cd0f9fb5177d6636820e4c5fd6b6
#
_entry.id   6da5cd0f9fb5177d6636820e4c5fd6b6
#
_cell.length_a   1.000
_cell.length_b   1.000
_cell.length_c   1.000
_cell.angle_alpha   90.00
_cell.angle_beta   90.00
_cell.angle_gamma   90.00
#
_symmetry.space_group_name_H-M   'P 1'
#
loop_
_entity.id
_entity.type
_entity.pdbx_description
1 polymer ?
#
loop_
_entity_poly.entity_id
_entity_poly.type
_entity_poly.pdbx_seq_one_letter_code
_entity_poly.pdbx_strand_id
1 'polypeptide(L)'
;MNQINNMKNTLYSLFLLLLSILPAYASGDKPTIKSLLKELDRTIAMKADFHKQREHEIDSIRKLAHATPSPEEKYHLYSSLYGIYLHYQADSALHYLEKRKALLPSLQNPQYENDLWIARAEVLGIMGLYNEVAAQLEQVRRDQLDNQTLLYYYYTCRTYYGWIADYTRTDERHKYIEKTNAYRDSILSLTTNQLDHSVVLADKMIVEGQADKAIELIDKELAGLDNQESLVYLLYNLSQAYAQKGDTEKQIYYLAQTAIADLKTAKREYISLQKLALLMFEKGDIERAYKYLSCSMEDAVACNARLRSVEVTEFFPIVDKVYKLKIEKEKQISRTLLISVSFLSF
;
A
#
# COMPACT_ATOMS: atom_id res chain seq x y z
N MET A 1 -23.13 7.70 -27.25
CA MET A 1 -22.88 6.26 -27.12
C MET A 1 -21.53 5.82 -27.69
N ASN A 2 -21.12 6.23 -28.90
CA ASN A 2 -19.80 5.86 -29.48
C ASN A 2 -18.58 6.50 -28.77
N GLN A 3 -18.69 7.71 -28.21
CA GLN A 3 -17.58 8.34 -27.47
C GLN A 3 -17.31 7.68 -26.11
N ILE A 4 -18.35 7.22 -25.42
CA ILE A 4 -18.24 6.53 -24.12
C ILE A 4 -17.60 5.14 -24.29
N ASN A 5 -17.90 4.43 -25.38
CA ASN A 5 -17.26 3.16 -25.71
C ASN A 5 -15.79 3.33 -26.15
N ASN A 6 -15.46 4.40 -26.86
CA ASN A 6 -14.06 4.73 -27.16
C ASN A 6 -13.28 5.12 -25.91
N MET A 7 -13.89 5.82 -24.96
CA MET A 7 -13.29 6.19 -23.69
C MET A 7 -13.04 4.98 -22.77
N LYS A 8 -14.00 4.05 -22.69
CA LYS A 8 -13.79 2.77 -21.99
C LYS A 8 -12.66 1.97 -22.64
N ASN A 9 -12.60 1.91 -23.96
CA ASN A 9 -11.54 1.23 -24.70
C ASN A 9 -10.18 1.92 -24.56
N THR A 10 -10.12 3.24 -24.40
CA THR A 10 -8.88 3.99 -24.16
C THR A 10 -8.41 3.83 -22.70
N LEU A 11 -9.33 3.81 -21.73
CA LEU A 11 -9.03 3.44 -20.32
C LEU A 11 -8.60 1.97 -20.22
N TYR A 12 -9.24 1.05 -20.93
CA TYR A 12 -8.82 -0.36 -21.01
C TYR A 12 -7.48 -0.53 -21.72
N SER A 13 -7.16 0.26 -22.76
CA SER A 13 -5.86 0.15 -23.45
C SER A 13 -4.72 0.78 -22.66
N LEU A 14 -4.95 1.84 -21.87
CA LEU A 14 -4.00 2.36 -20.88
C LEU A 14 -3.79 1.39 -19.72
N PHE A 15 -4.86 0.67 -19.32
CA PHE A 15 -4.79 -0.40 -18.31
C PHE A 15 -4.02 -1.63 -18.81
N LEU A 16 -4.12 -1.97 -20.11
CA LEU A 16 -3.38 -3.06 -20.74
C LEU A 16 -1.88 -2.79 -20.92
N LEU A 17 -1.44 -1.54 -20.98
CA LEU A 17 -0.02 -1.18 -21.02
C LEU A 17 0.68 -1.34 -19.65
N LEU A 18 -0.09 -1.36 -18.56
CA LEU A 18 0.39 -1.72 -17.21
C LEU A 18 0.59 -3.24 -17.04
N LEU A 19 0.04 -4.06 -17.94
CA LEU A 19 0.07 -5.53 -17.91
C LEU A 19 1.44 -6.17 -18.24
N SER A 20 2.42 -5.40 -18.71
CA SER A 20 3.77 -5.91 -19.02
C SER A 20 4.77 -5.85 -17.86
N ILE A 21 4.30 -5.56 -16.63
CA ILE A 21 5.18 -5.08 -15.54
C ILE A 21 5.53 -6.16 -14.50
N LEU A 22 4.83 -7.30 -14.47
CA LEU A 22 5.29 -8.46 -13.69
C LEU A 22 5.92 -9.51 -14.63
N PRO A 23 7.05 -10.11 -14.26
CA PRO A 23 7.53 -11.27 -14.99
C PRO A 23 6.41 -12.32 -14.97
N ALA A 24 6.04 -12.79 -16.16
CA ALA A 24 5.00 -13.77 -16.34
C ALA A 24 5.20 -14.95 -15.37
N TYR A 25 4.23 -15.21 -14.52
CA TYR A 25 4.12 -16.45 -13.75
C TYR A 25 3.89 -17.68 -14.68
N ALA A 26 3.74 -17.42 -15.98
CA ALA A 26 3.62 -18.43 -17.03
C ALA A 26 5.01 -18.83 -17.53
N SER A 27 5.47 -20.02 -17.13
CA SER A 27 6.62 -20.76 -17.66
C SER A 27 8.01 -20.07 -17.55
N GLY A 28 8.60 -20.14 -16.37
CA GLY A 28 10.00 -19.81 -16.11
C GLY A 28 10.35 -20.13 -14.67
N ASP A 29 11.59 -20.45 -14.39
CA ASP A 29 12.08 -20.64 -13.02
C ASP A 29 11.69 -19.46 -12.14
N LYS A 30 11.11 -19.73 -10.95
CA LYS A 30 10.75 -18.68 -9.97
C LYS A 30 11.97 -17.79 -9.72
N PRO A 31 11.82 -16.44 -9.71
CA PRO A 31 12.96 -15.56 -9.51
C PRO A 31 13.63 -15.84 -8.16
N THR A 32 14.95 -15.76 -8.11
CA THR A 32 15.70 -15.91 -6.86
C THR A 32 15.56 -14.63 -6.02
N ILE A 33 15.75 -14.73 -4.69
CA ILE A 33 15.78 -13.55 -3.80
C ILE A 33 16.80 -12.51 -4.29
N LYS A 34 17.97 -12.98 -4.71
CA LYS A 34 19.02 -12.10 -5.25
C LYS A 34 18.56 -11.33 -6.50
N SER A 35 17.84 -11.98 -7.40
CA SER A 35 17.28 -11.31 -8.61
C SER A 35 16.17 -10.34 -8.25
N LEU A 36 15.29 -10.69 -7.30
CA LEU A 36 14.22 -9.81 -6.81
C LEU A 36 14.77 -8.56 -6.12
N LEU A 37 15.76 -8.71 -5.24
CA LEU A 37 16.38 -7.55 -4.59
C LEU A 37 17.09 -6.64 -5.60
N LYS A 38 17.70 -7.21 -6.65
CA LYS A 38 18.28 -6.42 -7.74
C LYS A 38 17.19 -5.70 -8.57
N GLU A 39 16.06 -6.34 -8.82
CA GLU A 39 14.91 -5.71 -9.48
C GLU A 39 14.34 -4.59 -8.61
N LEU A 40 14.18 -4.82 -7.31
CA LEU A 40 13.74 -3.79 -6.36
C LEU A 40 14.69 -2.58 -6.36
N ASP A 41 16.00 -2.81 -6.33
CA ASP A 41 17.00 -1.74 -6.39
C ASP A 41 16.85 -0.88 -7.66
N ARG A 42 16.54 -1.50 -8.81
CA ARG A 42 16.24 -0.80 -10.08
C ARG A 42 14.90 -0.07 -10.01
N THR A 43 13.87 -0.71 -9.47
CA THR A 43 12.53 -0.12 -9.31
C THR A 43 12.60 1.15 -8.47
N ILE A 44 13.35 1.15 -7.37
CA ILE A 44 13.59 2.35 -6.56
C ILE A 44 14.30 3.44 -7.38
N ALA A 45 15.30 3.08 -8.17
CA ALA A 45 16.02 4.04 -9.03
C ALA A 45 15.11 4.67 -10.11
N MET A 46 14.08 3.94 -10.55
CA MET A 46 13.09 4.38 -11.54
C MET A 46 11.82 5.01 -10.91
N LYS A 47 11.79 5.19 -9.58
CA LYS A 47 10.60 5.70 -8.86
C LYS A 47 10.04 6.98 -9.46
N ALA A 48 10.89 7.89 -9.88
CA ALA A 48 10.48 9.16 -10.50
C ALA A 48 9.67 8.96 -11.79
N ASP A 49 9.98 7.95 -12.59
CA ASP A 49 9.25 7.65 -13.83
C ASP A 49 7.84 7.13 -13.53
N PHE A 50 7.67 6.27 -12.53
CA PHE A 50 6.36 5.80 -12.08
C PHE A 50 5.50 6.95 -11.52
N HIS A 51 6.10 7.86 -10.75
CA HIS A 51 5.41 9.07 -10.29
C HIS A 51 4.98 9.96 -11.46
N LYS A 52 5.83 10.13 -12.48
CA LYS A 52 5.48 10.89 -13.68
C LYS A 52 4.31 10.25 -14.44
N GLN A 53 4.26 8.93 -14.57
CA GLN A 53 3.14 8.22 -15.16
C GLN A 53 1.85 8.45 -14.36
N ARG A 54 1.92 8.37 -13.02
CA ARG A 54 0.79 8.65 -12.13
C ARG A 54 0.28 10.09 -12.29
N GLU A 55 1.16 11.08 -12.39
CA GLU A 55 0.75 12.48 -12.62
C GLU A 55 0.07 12.66 -13.99
N HIS A 56 0.51 11.96 -15.03
CA HIS A 56 -0.18 11.97 -16.33
C HIS A 56 -1.59 11.38 -16.26
N GLU A 57 -1.77 10.29 -15.51
CA GLU A 57 -3.08 9.69 -15.27
C GLU A 57 -3.99 10.68 -14.53
N ILE A 58 -3.51 11.28 -13.45
CA ILE A 58 -4.21 12.31 -12.67
C ILE A 58 -4.62 13.47 -13.55
N ASP A 59 -3.71 14.00 -14.37
CA ASP A 59 -4.00 15.12 -15.28
C ASP A 59 -5.06 14.77 -16.33
N SER A 60 -5.06 13.56 -16.83
CA SER A 60 -6.05 13.08 -17.78
C SER A 60 -7.46 13.05 -17.17
N ILE A 61 -7.60 12.49 -15.95
CA ILE A 61 -8.89 12.47 -15.24
C ILE A 61 -9.32 13.89 -14.85
N ARG A 62 -8.38 14.74 -14.44
CA ARG A 62 -8.63 16.13 -14.07
C ARG A 62 -9.19 16.93 -15.25
N LYS A 63 -8.59 16.80 -16.45
CA LYS A 63 -9.08 17.44 -17.69
C LYS A 63 -10.49 16.96 -18.03
N LEU A 64 -10.75 15.67 -17.89
CA LEU A 64 -12.06 15.08 -18.13
C LEU A 64 -13.11 15.65 -17.16
N ALA A 65 -12.77 15.73 -15.85
CA ALA A 65 -13.66 16.31 -14.85
C ALA A 65 -13.96 17.80 -15.08
N HIS A 66 -13.03 18.54 -15.67
CA HIS A 66 -13.27 19.92 -16.08
C HIS A 66 -14.19 20.04 -17.30
N ALA A 67 -14.07 19.14 -18.27
CA ALA A 67 -14.83 19.16 -19.51
C ALA A 67 -16.26 18.63 -19.36
N THR A 68 -16.52 17.79 -18.36
CA THR A 68 -17.84 17.17 -18.19
C THR A 68 -18.85 18.13 -17.55
N PRO A 69 -20.06 18.31 -18.12
CA PRO A 69 -21.10 19.17 -17.55
C PRO A 69 -21.93 18.45 -16.46
N SER A 70 -22.03 17.11 -16.51
CA SER A 70 -22.85 16.30 -15.61
C SER A 70 -22.31 16.30 -14.18
N PRO A 71 -23.08 16.70 -13.16
CA PRO A 71 -22.68 16.62 -11.76
C PRO A 71 -22.39 15.18 -11.32
N GLU A 72 -23.16 14.19 -11.79
CA GLU A 72 -23.00 12.77 -11.50
C GLU A 72 -21.65 12.24 -12.03
N GLU A 73 -21.37 12.46 -13.32
CA GLU A 73 -20.10 12.06 -13.93
C GLU A 73 -18.92 12.77 -13.25
N LYS A 74 -19.08 14.03 -12.90
CA LYS A 74 -18.07 14.82 -12.17
C LYS A 74 -17.79 14.23 -10.79
N TYR A 75 -18.85 13.79 -10.09
CA TYR A 75 -18.72 13.10 -8.80
C TYR A 75 -17.90 11.82 -8.93
N HIS A 76 -18.16 10.99 -9.93
CA HIS A 76 -17.41 9.76 -10.19
C HIS A 76 -15.95 10.01 -10.58
N LEU A 77 -15.68 11.05 -11.40
CA LEU A 77 -14.31 11.44 -11.73
C LEU A 77 -13.54 11.96 -10.51
N TYR A 78 -14.19 12.72 -9.63
CA TYR A 78 -13.58 13.13 -8.36
C TYR A 78 -13.40 11.97 -7.40
N SER A 79 -14.27 10.95 -7.43
CA SER A 79 -14.08 9.71 -6.68
C SER A 79 -12.86 8.93 -7.19
N SER A 80 -12.64 8.87 -8.51
CA SER A 80 -11.45 8.27 -9.09
C SER A 80 -10.18 9.02 -8.69
N LEU A 81 -10.19 10.36 -8.73
CA LEU A 81 -9.07 11.19 -8.26
C LEU A 81 -8.81 11.00 -6.76
N TYR A 82 -9.85 10.94 -5.94
CA TYR A 82 -9.74 10.61 -4.52
C TYR A 82 -9.02 9.27 -4.33
N GLY A 83 -9.47 8.20 -5.01
CA GLY A 83 -8.88 6.87 -4.87
C GLY A 83 -7.40 6.82 -5.26
N ILE A 84 -7.02 7.53 -6.34
CA ILE A 84 -5.61 7.64 -6.75
C ILE A 84 -4.79 8.39 -5.70
N TYR A 85 -5.30 9.51 -5.18
CA TYR A 85 -4.58 10.33 -4.22
C TYR A 85 -4.52 9.72 -2.81
N LEU A 86 -5.44 8.83 -2.46
CA LEU A 86 -5.54 8.24 -1.12
C LEU A 86 -4.20 7.66 -0.63
N HIS A 87 -3.52 6.90 -1.48
CA HIS A 87 -2.21 6.29 -1.17
C HIS A 87 -1.03 7.00 -1.84
N TYR A 88 -1.27 8.17 -2.47
CA TYR A 88 -0.26 8.94 -3.17
C TYR A 88 0.01 10.29 -2.53
N GLN A 89 -1.04 11.03 -2.13
CA GLN A 89 -0.97 12.33 -1.45
C GLN A 89 -2.29 12.61 -0.72
N ALA A 90 -2.35 12.33 0.57
CA ALA A 90 -3.57 12.38 1.38
C ALA A 90 -4.27 13.75 1.40
N ASP A 91 -3.50 14.85 1.39
CA ASP A 91 -4.07 16.22 1.34
C ASP A 91 -4.86 16.45 0.04
N SER A 92 -4.36 15.94 -1.08
CA SER A 92 -5.09 16.01 -2.35
C SER A 92 -6.32 15.11 -2.36
N ALA A 93 -6.28 13.96 -1.67
CA ALA A 93 -7.46 13.13 -1.48
C ALA A 93 -8.56 13.92 -0.71
N LEU A 94 -8.22 14.59 0.39
CA LEU A 94 -9.15 15.48 1.11
C LEU A 94 -9.72 16.57 0.21
N HIS A 95 -8.90 17.20 -0.63
CA HIS A 95 -9.36 18.22 -1.57
C HIS A 95 -10.44 17.68 -2.52
N TYR A 96 -10.27 16.46 -3.02
CA TYR A 96 -11.28 15.86 -3.91
C TYR A 96 -12.53 15.40 -3.16
N LEU A 97 -12.45 15.08 -1.88
CA LEU A 97 -13.63 14.88 -1.03
C LEU A 97 -14.45 16.17 -0.88
N GLU A 98 -13.80 17.33 -0.67
CA GLU A 98 -14.50 18.60 -0.62
C GLU A 98 -15.18 18.95 -1.97
N LYS A 99 -14.53 18.63 -3.10
CA LYS A 99 -15.16 18.77 -4.43
C LYS A 99 -16.36 17.86 -4.62
N ARG A 100 -16.30 16.61 -4.15
CA ARG A 100 -17.45 15.68 -4.16
C ARG A 100 -18.59 16.21 -3.30
N LYS A 101 -18.28 16.70 -2.08
CA LYS A 101 -19.24 17.29 -1.15
C LYS A 101 -19.99 18.47 -1.76
N ALA A 102 -19.30 19.34 -2.48
CA ALA A 102 -19.90 20.50 -3.15
C ALA A 102 -20.92 20.12 -4.24
N LEU A 103 -20.89 18.90 -4.77
CA LEU A 103 -21.84 18.40 -5.77
C LEU A 103 -23.11 17.79 -5.14
N LEU A 104 -23.12 17.45 -3.85
CA LEU A 104 -24.24 16.77 -3.18
C LEU A 104 -25.60 17.47 -3.37
N PRO A 105 -25.72 18.81 -3.32
CA PRO A 105 -27.00 19.48 -3.53
C PRO A 105 -27.61 19.25 -4.92
N SER A 106 -26.74 18.90 -5.90
CA SER A 106 -27.15 18.61 -7.29
C SER A 106 -27.44 17.12 -7.54
N LEU A 107 -27.12 16.27 -6.54
CA LEU A 107 -27.24 14.83 -6.62
C LEU A 107 -28.34 14.35 -5.66
N GLN A 108 -29.34 13.62 -6.17
CA GLN A 108 -30.48 13.16 -5.36
C GLN A 108 -30.27 11.76 -4.79
N ASN A 109 -29.04 11.42 -4.39
CA ASN A 109 -28.72 10.09 -3.85
C ASN A 109 -28.12 10.21 -2.43
N PRO A 110 -28.87 9.77 -1.38
CA PRO A 110 -28.42 9.85 0.01
C PRO A 110 -27.20 8.97 0.31
N GLN A 111 -26.89 7.97 -0.53
CA GLN A 111 -25.70 7.11 -0.37
C GLN A 111 -24.41 7.91 -0.49
N TYR A 112 -24.38 8.96 -1.31
CA TYR A 112 -23.18 9.78 -1.50
C TYR A 112 -22.72 10.52 -0.25
N GLU A 113 -23.63 10.87 0.66
CA GLU A 113 -23.27 11.47 1.94
C GLU A 113 -22.57 10.48 2.85
N ASN A 114 -23.12 9.26 2.98
CA ASN A 114 -22.49 8.18 3.76
C ASN A 114 -21.11 7.78 3.17
N ASP A 115 -21.01 7.66 1.85
CA ASP A 115 -19.76 7.36 1.16
C ASP A 115 -18.69 8.45 1.43
N LEU A 116 -19.07 9.72 1.51
CA LEU A 116 -18.16 10.81 1.88
C LEU A 116 -17.66 10.71 3.33
N TRP A 117 -18.53 10.34 4.29
CA TRP A 117 -18.11 10.14 5.69
C TRP A 117 -17.11 8.99 5.80
N ILE A 118 -17.37 7.87 5.12
CA ILE A 118 -16.47 6.71 5.11
C ILE A 118 -15.14 7.06 4.45
N ALA A 119 -15.17 7.68 3.28
CA ALA A 119 -13.96 8.07 2.56
C ALA A 119 -13.13 9.10 3.34
N ARG A 120 -13.78 10.04 4.06
CA ARG A 120 -13.08 10.98 4.92
C ARG A 120 -12.43 10.29 6.12
N ALA A 121 -13.12 9.31 6.73
CA ALA A 121 -12.55 8.50 7.80
C ALA A 121 -11.29 7.74 7.33
N GLU A 122 -11.31 7.18 6.12
CA GLU A 122 -10.19 6.43 5.56
C GLU A 122 -8.95 7.31 5.37
N VAL A 123 -9.07 8.46 4.72
CA VAL A 123 -7.92 9.35 4.50
C VAL A 123 -7.40 9.97 5.80
N LEU A 124 -8.28 10.33 6.75
CA LEU A 124 -7.87 10.81 8.07
C LEU A 124 -7.10 9.73 8.85
N GLY A 125 -7.46 8.47 8.66
CA GLY A 125 -6.74 7.33 9.24
C GLY A 125 -5.31 7.20 8.71
N ILE A 126 -5.10 7.33 7.41
CA ILE A 126 -3.75 7.38 6.79
C ILE A 126 -2.93 8.54 7.38
N MET A 127 -3.57 9.68 7.61
CA MET A 127 -2.96 10.86 8.23
C MET A 127 -2.74 10.71 9.76
N GLY A 128 -3.18 9.60 10.37
CA GLY A 128 -3.04 9.33 11.81
C GLY A 128 -3.95 10.17 12.72
N LEU A 129 -5.04 10.70 12.18
CA LEU A 129 -6.00 11.55 12.90
C LEU A 129 -7.17 10.69 13.45
N TYR A 130 -6.88 9.78 14.37
CA TYR A 130 -7.80 8.71 14.78
C TYR A 130 -9.05 9.19 15.52
N ASN A 131 -8.98 10.30 16.26
CA ASN A 131 -10.15 10.89 16.91
C ASN A 131 -11.14 11.42 15.85
N GLU A 132 -10.61 12.04 14.81
CA GLU A 132 -11.38 12.53 13.68
C GLU A 132 -11.97 11.37 12.87
N VAL A 133 -11.26 10.25 12.73
CA VAL A 133 -11.81 9.02 12.11
C VAL A 133 -13.06 8.56 12.85
N ALA A 134 -12.98 8.44 14.18
CA ALA A 134 -14.12 8.04 15.01
C ALA A 134 -15.33 8.95 14.77
N ALA A 135 -15.11 10.28 14.81
CA ALA A 135 -16.16 11.26 14.59
C ALA A 135 -16.80 11.17 13.21
N GLN A 136 -16.04 10.82 12.15
CA GLN A 136 -16.61 10.59 10.81
C GLN A 136 -17.45 9.31 10.77
N LEU A 137 -16.95 8.21 11.33
CA LEU A 137 -17.65 6.94 11.33
C LEU A 137 -18.98 6.98 12.13
N GLU A 138 -19.07 7.82 13.15
CA GLU A 138 -20.30 8.07 13.92
C GLU A 138 -21.40 8.77 13.10
N GLN A 139 -21.04 9.51 12.03
CA GLN A 139 -22.02 10.14 11.13
C GLN A 139 -22.69 9.16 10.17
N VAL A 140 -22.09 7.98 9.97
CA VAL A 140 -22.56 7.01 8.98
C VAL A 140 -23.87 6.35 9.45
N ARG A 141 -24.94 6.49 8.68
CA ARG A 141 -26.24 5.86 8.91
C ARG A 141 -26.25 4.44 8.34
N ARG A 142 -25.79 3.47 9.13
CA ARG A 142 -25.59 2.08 8.69
C ARG A 142 -26.84 1.40 8.19
N ASP A 143 -28.00 1.73 8.75
CA ASP A 143 -29.32 1.23 8.37
C ASP A 143 -29.78 1.68 6.98
N GLN A 144 -29.11 2.67 6.40
CA GLN A 144 -29.40 3.23 5.08
C GLN A 144 -28.38 2.82 4.02
N LEU A 145 -27.36 2.03 4.38
CA LEU A 145 -26.31 1.64 3.44
C LEU A 145 -26.76 0.50 2.53
N ASP A 146 -26.46 0.60 1.24
CA ASP A 146 -26.47 -0.56 0.37
C ASP A 146 -25.28 -1.51 0.70
N ASN A 147 -25.30 -2.71 0.16
CA ASN A 147 -24.29 -3.72 0.45
C ASN A 147 -22.87 -3.29 0.09
N GLN A 148 -22.70 -2.52 -0.99
CA GLN A 148 -21.40 -2.06 -1.44
C GLN A 148 -20.82 -1.00 -0.47
N THR A 149 -21.61 -0.02 -0.09
CA THR A 149 -21.22 1.04 0.85
C THR A 149 -21.05 0.47 2.26
N LEU A 150 -21.87 -0.52 2.66
CA LEU A 150 -21.72 -1.23 3.94
C LEU A 150 -20.41 -2.03 3.99
N LEU A 151 -20.05 -2.68 2.90
CA LEU A 151 -18.77 -3.39 2.79
C LEU A 151 -17.59 -2.42 2.91
N TYR A 152 -17.65 -1.27 2.23
CA TYR A 152 -16.64 -0.20 2.36
C TYR A 152 -16.54 0.31 3.80
N TYR A 153 -17.68 0.53 4.48
CA TYR A 153 -17.69 0.89 5.89
C TYR A 153 -16.97 -0.16 6.77
N TYR A 154 -17.23 -1.44 6.54
CA TYR A 154 -16.56 -2.49 7.32
C TYR A 154 -15.06 -2.58 7.06
N TYR A 155 -14.61 -2.40 5.81
CA TYR A 155 -13.19 -2.32 5.49
C TYR A 155 -12.52 -1.14 6.20
N THR A 156 -13.14 0.03 6.19
CA THR A 156 -12.63 1.23 6.87
C THR A 156 -12.55 1.03 8.38
N CYS A 157 -13.61 0.48 9.01
CA CYS A 157 -13.61 0.16 10.44
C CYS A 157 -12.53 -0.88 10.80
N ARG A 158 -12.40 -1.96 10.00
CA ARG A 158 -11.35 -2.97 10.20
C ARG A 158 -9.96 -2.32 10.20
N THR A 159 -9.71 -1.47 9.23
CA THR A 159 -8.41 -0.79 9.08
C THR A 159 -8.17 0.19 10.24
N TYR A 160 -9.16 0.98 10.60
CA TYR A 160 -9.10 1.91 11.75
C TYR A 160 -8.77 1.20 13.06
N TYR A 161 -9.48 0.13 13.42
CA TYR A 161 -9.21 -0.62 14.64
C TYR A 161 -7.89 -1.39 14.56
N GLY A 162 -7.48 -1.83 13.37
CA GLY A 162 -6.17 -2.43 13.12
C GLY A 162 -5.03 -1.45 13.43
N TRP A 163 -5.10 -0.23 12.93
CA TRP A 163 -4.11 0.81 13.23
C TRP A 163 -4.04 1.11 14.73
N ILE A 164 -5.18 1.22 15.43
CA ILE A 164 -5.17 1.44 16.89
C ILE A 164 -4.52 0.24 17.58
N ALA A 165 -4.81 -1.00 17.18
CA ALA A 165 -4.21 -2.19 17.77
C ALA A 165 -2.69 -2.22 17.59
N ASP A 166 -2.17 -1.78 16.44
CA ASP A 166 -0.73 -1.76 16.15
C ASP A 166 0.04 -0.80 17.07
N TYR A 167 -0.60 0.32 17.48
CA TYR A 167 0.01 1.33 18.36
C TYR A 167 -0.29 1.17 19.83
N THR A 168 -1.26 0.32 20.18
CA THR A 168 -1.61 0.08 21.59
C THR A 168 -0.64 -0.95 22.17
N ARG A 169 0.20 -0.53 23.12
CA ARG A 169 1.21 -1.39 23.80
C ARG A 169 0.74 -1.94 25.16
N THR A 170 -0.54 -1.72 25.50
CA THR A 170 -1.13 -2.13 26.77
C THR A 170 -2.02 -3.36 26.59
N ASP A 171 -2.55 -3.87 27.72
CA ASP A 171 -3.56 -4.96 27.72
C ASP A 171 -4.83 -4.59 26.95
N GLU A 172 -5.06 -3.29 26.68
CA GLU A 172 -6.15 -2.82 25.83
C GLU A 172 -6.02 -3.23 24.35
N ARG A 173 -4.81 -3.57 23.88
CA ARG A 173 -4.56 -3.98 22.49
C ARG A 173 -5.47 -5.09 22.03
N HIS A 174 -5.71 -6.05 22.88
CA HIS A 174 -6.52 -7.22 22.56
C HIS A 174 -7.99 -6.85 22.24
N LYS A 175 -8.58 -5.83 22.89
CA LYS A 175 -9.90 -5.31 22.55
C LYS A 175 -10.02 -4.78 21.12
N TYR A 176 -8.95 -4.15 20.64
CA TYR A 176 -8.91 -3.62 19.27
C TYR A 176 -8.70 -4.74 18.24
N ILE A 177 -7.93 -5.77 18.58
CA ILE A 177 -7.80 -6.97 17.75
C ILE A 177 -9.16 -7.69 17.63
N GLU A 178 -9.91 -7.84 18.72
CA GLU A 178 -11.26 -8.42 18.69
C GLU A 178 -12.22 -7.62 17.80
N LYS A 179 -12.22 -6.28 17.93
CA LYS A 179 -13.00 -5.42 17.03
C LYS A 179 -12.60 -5.58 15.56
N THR A 180 -11.30 -5.63 15.29
CA THR A 180 -10.79 -5.86 13.94
C THR A 180 -11.27 -7.19 13.38
N ASN A 181 -11.25 -8.25 14.19
CA ASN A 181 -11.75 -9.58 13.81
C ASN A 181 -13.28 -9.59 13.58
N ALA A 182 -14.05 -8.91 14.41
CA ALA A 182 -15.49 -8.78 14.21
C ALA A 182 -15.84 -8.10 12.88
N TYR A 183 -15.06 -7.10 12.47
CA TYR A 183 -15.22 -6.47 11.14
C TYR A 183 -14.75 -7.38 10.01
N ARG A 184 -13.70 -8.20 10.21
CA ARG A 184 -13.32 -9.24 9.23
C ARG A 184 -14.48 -10.22 9.00
N ASP A 185 -15.12 -10.67 10.06
CA ASP A 185 -16.29 -11.56 9.96
C ASP A 185 -17.46 -10.90 9.21
N SER A 186 -17.71 -9.62 9.48
CA SER A 186 -18.71 -8.84 8.75
C SER A 186 -18.38 -8.71 7.26
N ILE A 187 -17.12 -8.47 6.91
CA ILE A 187 -16.65 -8.43 5.51
C ILE A 187 -16.85 -9.80 4.85
N LEU A 188 -16.40 -10.88 5.49
CA LEU A 188 -16.54 -12.25 4.97
C LEU A 188 -17.98 -12.65 4.73
N SER A 189 -18.93 -12.19 5.56
CA SER A 189 -20.35 -12.47 5.39
C SER A 189 -21.00 -11.75 4.21
N LEU A 190 -20.44 -10.61 3.77
CA LEU A 190 -20.97 -9.77 2.69
C LEU A 190 -20.24 -9.91 1.36
N THR A 191 -18.97 -10.33 1.40
CA THR A 191 -18.12 -10.37 0.20
C THR A 191 -18.53 -11.53 -0.71
N THR A 192 -18.96 -11.21 -1.92
CA THR A 192 -19.31 -12.17 -2.98
C THR A 192 -18.16 -12.47 -3.93
N ASN A 193 -17.16 -11.60 -4.00
CA ASN A 193 -15.96 -11.81 -4.80
C ASN A 193 -15.06 -12.82 -4.09
N GLN A 194 -14.75 -13.93 -4.75
CA GLN A 194 -13.94 -15.02 -4.19
C GLN A 194 -12.55 -14.56 -3.75
N LEU A 195 -11.89 -13.74 -4.55
CA LEU A 195 -10.52 -13.29 -4.30
C LEU A 195 -10.44 -12.34 -3.10
N ASP A 196 -11.36 -11.36 -3.03
CA ASP A 196 -11.43 -10.44 -1.88
C ASP A 196 -11.77 -11.21 -0.60
N HIS A 197 -12.67 -12.20 -0.68
CA HIS A 197 -12.98 -13.12 0.42
C HIS A 197 -11.72 -13.86 0.89
N SER A 198 -10.95 -14.44 -0.04
CA SER A 198 -9.72 -15.18 0.28
C SER A 198 -8.63 -14.29 0.87
N VAL A 199 -8.49 -13.04 0.41
CA VAL A 199 -7.57 -12.05 1.02
C VAL A 199 -7.89 -11.81 2.49
N VAL A 200 -9.17 -11.54 2.81
CA VAL A 200 -9.59 -11.26 4.19
C VAL A 200 -9.54 -12.50 5.07
N LEU A 201 -9.92 -13.67 4.53
CA LEU A 201 -9.85 -14.93 5.26
C LEU A 201 -8.40 -15.33 5.58
N ALA A 202 -7.48 -15.18 4.64
CA ALA A 202 -6.07 -15.44 4.86
C ALA A 202 -5.49 -14.49 5.93
N ASP A 203 -5.80 -13.20 5.88
CA ASP A 203 -5.40 -12.22 6.89
C ASP A 203 -5.93 -12.62 8.30
N LYS A 204 -7.20 -13.03 8.39
CA LYS A 204 -7.78 -13.56 9.64
C LYS A 204 -7.02 -14.80 10.15
N MET A 205 -6.79 -15.78 9.28
CA MET A 205 -6.07 -17.01 9.63
C MET A 205 -4.66 -16.69 10.17
N ILE A 206 -3.95 -15.74 9.58
CA ILE A 206 -2.62 -15.32 10.04
C ILE A 206 -2.69 -14.71 11.43
N VAL A 207 -3.65 -13.81 11.68
CA VAL A 207 -3.83 -13.17 13.00
C VAL A 207 -4.18 -14.21 14.08
N GLU A 208 -4.91 -15.27 13.72
CA GLU A 208 -5.26 -16.39 14.59
C GLU A 208 -4.15 -17.44 14.75
N GLY A 209 -2.97 -17.23 14.17
CA GLY A 209 -1.84 -18.17 14.28
C GLY A 209 -1.90 -19.37 13.35
N GLN A 210 -2.77 -19.35 12.32
CA GLN A 210 -3.03 -20.46 11.40
C GLN A 210 -2.25 -20.26 10.06
N ALA A 211 -0.95 -19.92 10.14
CA ALA A 211 -0.14 -19.57 8.98
C ALA A 211 -0.14 -20.64 7.87
N ASP A 212 -0.10 -21.93 8.24
CA ASP A 212 -0.10 -23.01 7.23
C ASP A 212 -1.38 -23.05 6.41
N LYS A 213 -2.54 -22.88 7.05
CA LYS A 213 -3.83 -22.81 6.34
C LYS A 213 -3.95 -21.57 5.45
N ALA A 214 -3.42 -20.43 5.92
CA ALA A 214 -3.39 -19.22 5.12
C ALA A 214 -2.52 -19.40 3.86
N ILE A 215 -1.35 -20.04 3.98
CA ILE A 215 -0.48 -20.34 2.85
C ILE A 215 -1.19 -21.26 1.84
N GLU A 216 -1.81 -22.34 2.31
CA GLU A 216 -2.54 -23.30 1.45
C GLU A 216 -3.67 -22.59 0.68
N LEU A 217 -4.46 -21.76 1.37
CA LEU A 217 -5.53 -20.98 0.75
C LEU A 217 -4.97 -20.03 -0.33
N ILE A 218 -3.90 -19.29 -0.01
CA ILE A 218 -3.32 -18.32 -0.94
C ILE A 218 -2.68 -19.02 -2.14
N ASP A 219 -1.95 -20.12 -1.94
CA ASP A 219 -1.32 -20.86 -3.03
C ASP A 219 -2.37 -21.39 -4.02
N LYS A 220 -3.54 -21.82 -3.53
CA LYS A 220 -4.67 -22.23 -4.37
C LYS A 220 -5.23 -21.07 -5.19
N GLU A 221 -5.40 -19.89 -4.59
CA GLU A 221 -5.89 -18.71 -5.31
C GLU A 221 -4.87 -18.24 -6.35
N LEU A 222 -3.58 -18.22 -6.02
CA LEU A 222 -2.52 -17.80 -6.95
C LEU A 222 -2.42 -18.68 -8.20
N ALA A 223 -2.78 -19.96 -8.12
CA ALA A 223 -2.77 -20.87 -9.24
C ALA A 223 -3.83 -20.53 -10.33
N GLY A 224 -4.84 -19.72 -10.00
CA GLY A 224 -5.96 -19.36 -10.89
C GLY A 224 -6.05 -17.89 -11.27
N LEU A 225 -5.05 -17.04 -10.88
CA LEU A 225 -5.19 -15.60 -10.97
C LEU A 225 -4.69 -14.98 -12.28
N ASP A 226 -5.60 -14.20 -12.91
CA ASP A 226 -5.29 -13.24 -13.98
C ASP A 226 -5.26 -11.76 -13.52
N ASN A 227 -5.64 -11.45 -12.27
CA ASN A 227 -5.81 -10.07 -11.77
C ASN A 227 -4.68 -9.65 -10.83
N GLN A 228 -4.01 -8.52 -11.13
CA GLN A 228 -2.78 -8.07 -10.47
C GLN A 228 -2.99 -7.28 -9.16
N GLU A 229 -4.11 -6.58 -8.96
CA GLU A 229 -4.26 -5.70 -7.80
C GLU A 229 -4.46 -6.48 -6.50
N SER A 230 -5.33 -7.47 -6.51
CA SER A 230 -5.56 -8.36 -5.36
C SER A 230 -4.37 -9.30 -5.10
N LEU A 231 -3.53 -9.56 -6.13
CA LEU A 231 -2.30 -10.32 -6.00
C LEU A 231 -1.34 -9.69 -4.97
N VAL A 232 -1.21 -8.37 -4.95
CA VAL A 232 -0.30 -7.66 -4.03
C VAL A 232 -0.67 -7.92 -2.56
N TYR A 233 -1.96 -7.93 -2.24
CA TYR A 233 -2.44 -8.23 -0.88
C TYR A 233 -2.17 -9.69 -0.50
N LEU A 234 -2.36 -10.65 -1.41
CA LEU A 234 -2.05 -12.06 -1.17
C LEU A 234 -0.54 -12.28 -0.96
N LEU A 235 0.31 -11.62 -1.76
CA LEU A 235 1.78 -11.67 -1.59
C LEU A 235 2.20 -11.08 -0.23
N TYR A 236 1.56 -9.98 0.19
CA TYR A 236 1.81 -9.42 1.51
C TYR A 236 1.37 -10.39 2.63
N ASN A 237 0.19 -10.99 2.51
CA ASN A 237 -0.29 -12.01 3.46
C ASN A 237 0.67 -13.21 3.53
N LEU A 238 1.20 -13.71 2.40
CA LEU A 238 2.24 -14.74 2.41
C LEU A 238 3.48 -14.30 3.18
N SER A 239 3.92 -13.05 3.00
CA SER A 239 5.06 -12.54 3.76
C SER A 239 4.83 -12.57 5.27
N GLN A 240 3.61 -12.25 5.72
CA GLN A 240 3.25 -12.29 7.14
C GLN A 240 3.13 -13.74 7.65
N ALA A 241 2.54 -14.65 6.86
CA ALA A 241 2.45 -16.07 7.22
C ALA A 241 3.83 -16.71 7.35
N TYR A 242 4.76 -16.41 6.43
CA TYR A 242 6.13 -16.91 6.53
C TYR A 242 6.94 -16.25 7.65
N ALA A 243 6.68 -14.98 7.99
CA ALA A 243 7.22 -14.35 9.19
C ALA A 243 6.81 -15.10 10.46
N GLN A 244 5.52 -15.46 10.58
CA GLN A 244 5.01 -16.23 11.72
C GLN A 244 5.64 -17.62 11.83
N LYS A 245 6.00 -18.25 10.69
CA LYS A 245 6.72 -19.53 10.64
C LYS A 245 8.22 -19.41 10.89
N GLY A 246 8.78 -18.20 10.97
CA GLY A 246 10.22 -17.95 11.06
C GLY A 246 10.99 -18.21 9.76
N ASP A 247 10.31 -18.38 8.61
CA ASP A 247 10.94 -18.55 7.30
C ASP A 247 11.28 -17.18 6.70
N THR A 248 12.40 -16.61 7.17
CA THR A 248 12.87 -15.27 6.77
C THR A 248 13.16 -15.20 5.26
N GLU A 249 13.61 -16.28 4.63
CA GLU A 249 13.91 -16.27 3.19
C GLU A 249 12.64 -16.08 2.37
N LYS A 250 11.58 -16.82 2.66
CA LYS A 250 10.29 -16.65 1.99
C LYS A 250 9.62 -15.33 2.36
N GLN A 251 9.77 -14.87 3.60
CA GLN A 251 9.31 -13.55 4.02
C GLN A 251 9.94 -12.45 3.14
N ILE A 252 11.26 -12.46 2.97
CA ILE A 252 11.99 -11.53 2.09
C ILE A 252 11.51 -11.64 0.64
N TYR A 253 11.34 -12.87 0.15
CA TYR A 253 10.88 -13.13 -1.22
C TYR A 253 9.56 -12.43 -1.53
N TYR A 254 8.56 -12.61 -0.67
CA TYR A 254 7.22 -12.03 -0.87
C TYR A 254 7.18 -10.53 -0.55
N LEU A 255 7.90 -10.05 0.45
CA LEU A 255 8.02 -8.61 0.71
C LEU A 255 8.67 -7.86 -0.47
N ALA A 256 9.70 -8.45 -1.10
CA ALA A 256 10.35 -7.83 -2.24
C ALA A 256 9.38 -7.70 -3.44
N GLN A 257 8.57 -8.73 -3.71
CA GLN A 257 7.56 -8.66 -4.77
C GLN A 257 6.48 -7.62 -4.47
N THR A 258 5.98 -7.58 -3.23
CA THR A 258 5.00 -6.57 -2.78
C THR A 258 5.57 -5.16 -2.94
N ALA A 259 6.80 -4.92 -2.48
CA ALA A 259 7.45 -3.61 -2.57
C ALA A 259 7.68 -3.17 -4.03
N ILE A 260 8.06 -4.08 -4.93
CA ILE A 260 8.18 -3.80 -6.36
C ILE A 260 6.83 -3.37 -6.95
N ALA A 261 5.75 -4.07 -6.60
CA ALA A 261 4.41 -3.76 -7.09
C ALA A 261 3.91 -2.40 -6.55
N ASP A 262 4.10 -2.11 -5.25
CA ASP A 262 3.74 -0.84 -4.63
C ASP A 262 4.46 0.34 -5.31
N LEU A 263 5.77 0.23 -5.54
CA LEU A 263 6.57 1.27 -6.21
C LEU A 263 6.15 1.48 -7.67
N LYS A 264 5.94 0.39 -8.43
CA LYS A 264 5.51 0.45 -9.83
C LYS A 264 4.13 1.09 -9.99
N THR A 265 3.25 0.95 -9.01
CA THR A 265 1.95 1.60 -8.96
C THR A 265 1.98 2.99 -8.31
N ALA A 266 3.17 3.52 -8.04
CA ALA A 266 3.40 4.80 -7.39
C ALA A 266 2.63 4.97 -6.05
N LYS A 267 2.36 3.90 -5.33
CA LYS A 267 1.87 3.99 -3.95
C LYS A 267 2.99 4.56 -3.07
N ARG A 268 2.63 5.41 -2.12
CA ARG A 268 3.56 6.01 -1.14
C ARG A 268 3.24 5.63 0.29
N GLU A 269 2.02 5.17 0.55
CA GLU A 269 1.60 4.62 1.83
C GLU A 269 1.69 3.09 1.75
N TYR A 270 2.83 2.52 2.13
CA TYR A 270 3.11 1.09 2.11
C TYR A 270 4.03 0.69 3.27
N ILE A 271 3.97 -0.58 3.69
CA ILE A 271 4.76 -1.14 4.79
C ILE A 271 5.80 -2.18 4.31
N SER A 272 5.63 -2.70 3.08
CA SER A 272 6.42 -3.79 2.54
C SER A 272 7.92 -3.48 2.50
N LEU A 273 8.28 -2.30 1.98
CA LEU A 273 9.68 -1.87 1.86
C LEU A 273 10.32 -1.60 3.22
N GLN A 274 9.56 -1.04 4.17
CA GLN A 274 10.02 -0.81 5.53
C GLN A 274 10.36 -2.11 6.26
N LYS A 275 9.44 -3.09 6.24
CA LYS A 275 9.68 -4.42 6.83
C LYS A 275 10.87 -5.12 6.18
N LEU A 276 10.99 -5.02 4.84
CA LEU A 276 12.12 -5.58 4.13
C LEU A 276 13.44 -4.91 4.53
N ALA A 277 13.45 -3.60 4.75
CA ALA A 277 14.64 -2.87 5.20
C ALA A 277 15.15 -3.37 6.57
N LEU A 278 14.24 -3.67 7.50
CA LEU A 278 14.61 -4.23 8.81
C LEU A 278 15.24 -5.61 8.67
N LEU A 279 14.69 -6.47 7.81
CA LEU A 279 15.27 -7.78 7.52
C LEU A 279 16.65 -7.67 6.84
N MET A 280 16.85 -6.67 5.97
CA MET A 280 18.16 -6.39 5.39
C MET A 280 19.17 -5.95 6.45
N PHE A 281 18.72 -5.11 7.40
CA PHE A 281 19.56 -4.69 8.53
C PHE A 281 19.98 -5.89 9.41
N GLU A 282 19.06 -6.76 9.76
CA GLU A 282 19.32 -7.99 10.55
C GLU A 282 20.27 -8.94 9.83
N LYS A 283 20.20 -9.02 8.48
CA LYS A 283 21.13 -9.81 7.65
C LYS A 283 22.48 -9.12 7.41
N GLY A 284 22.69 -7.90 7.90
CA GLY A 284 23.92 -7.15 7.72
C GLY A 284 24.06 -6.44 6.35
N ASP A 285 23.02 -6.45 5.52
CA ASP A 285 22.98 -5.67 4.27
C ASP A 285 22.57 -4.22 4.58
N ILE A 286 23.52 -3.50 5.18
CA ILE A 286 23.30 -2.15 5.70
C ILE A 286 22.97 -1.15 4.57
N GLU A 287 23.52 -1.36 3.37
CA GLU A 287 23.27 -0.48 2.22
C GLU A 287 21.81 -0.55 1.77
N ARG A 288 21.27 -1.76 1.62
CA ARG A 288 19.87 -1.93 1.27
C ARG A 288 18.95 -1.50 2.41
N ALA A 289 19.29 -1.81 3.66
CA ALA A 289 18.53 -1.34 4.82
C ALA A 289 18.36 0.18 4.81
N TYR A 290 19.46 0.92 4.64
CA TYR A 290 19.44 2.37 4.59
C TYR A 290 18.66 2.90 3.37
N LYS A 291 18.93 2.37 2.17
CA LYS A 291 18.28 2.76 0.93
C LYS A 291 16.76 2.55 0.99
N TYR A 292 16.32 1.41 1.50
CA TYR A 292 14.90 1.04 1.56
C TYR A 292 14.15 1.88 2.61
N LEU A 293 14.75 2.09 3.80
CA LEU A 293 14.15 2.98 4.80
C LEU A 293 14.10 4.43 4.33
N SER A 294 15.15 4.93 3.68
CA SER A 294 15.16 6.30 3.13
C SER A 294 14.05 6.48 2.10
N CYS A 295 13.90 5.52 1.18
CA CYS A 295 12.83 5.56 0.18
C CYS A 295 11.45 5.53 0.84
N SER A 296 11.24 4.65 1.84
CA SER A 296 9.97 4.56 2.56
C SER A 296 9.64 5.83 3.34
N MET A 297 10.64 6.49 3.95
CA MET A 297 10.47 7.77 4.65
C MET A 297 10.06 8.89 3.69
N GLU A 298 10.78 9.03 2.58
CA GLU A 298 10.45 10.03 1.56
C GLU A 298 9.01 9.90 1.07
N ASP A 299 8.57 8.67 0.79
CA ASP A 299 7.23 8.39 0.30
C ASP A 299 6.17 8.62 1.37
N ALA A 300 6.40 8.20 2.61
CA ALA A 300 5.47 8.42 3.72
C ALA A 300 5.28 9.92 4.00
N VAL A 301 6.34 10.71 3.96
CA VAL A 301 6.29 12.18 4.12
C VAL A 301 5.55 12.82 2.94
N ALA A 302 5.85 12.42 1.70
CA ALA A 302 5.20 12.95 0.49
C ALA A 302 3.71 12.59 0.42
N CYS A 303 3.30 11.45 0.99
CA CYS A 303 1.90 11.05 1.12
C CYS A 303 1.16 11.76 2.26
N ASN A 304 1.87 12.34 3.23
CA ASN A 304 1.35 12.74 4.55
C ASN A 304 0.81 11.54 5.37
N ALA A 305 1.43 10.37 5.19
CA ALA A 305 1.11 9.14 5.91
C ALA A 305 1.86 9.12 7.25
N ARG A 306 1.32 9.81 8.26
CA ARG A 306 1.99 10.01 9.57
C ARG A 306 2.35 8.71 10.26
N LEU A 307 1.47 7.72 10.18
CA LEU A 307 1.68 6.42 10.74
C LEU A 307 2.98 5.78 10.21
N ARG A 308 3.11 5.74 8.90
CA ARG A 308 4.31 5.18 8.23
C ARG A 308 5.56 5.98 8.57
N SER A 309 5.44 7.30 8.65
CA SER A 309 6.54 8.17 9.07
C SER A 309 7.02 7.84 10.48
N VAL A 310 6.11 7.63 11.44
CA VAL A 310 6.45 7.27 12.83
C VAL A 310 7.14 5.90 12.87
N GLU A 311 6.61 4.89 12.19
CA GLU A 311 7.22 3.55 12.13
C GLU A 311 8.66 3.60 11.58
N VAL A 312 8.90 4.35 10.52
CA VAL A 312 10.25 4.49 9.95
C VAL A 312 11.17 5.23 10.93
N THR A 313 10.68 6.28 11.61
CA THR A 313 11.51 7.07 12.55
C THR A 313 11.97 6.28 13.78
N GLU A 314 11.30 5.20 14.14
CA GLU A 314 11.76 4.33 15.24
C GLU A 314 13.10 3.64 14.92
N PHE A 315 13.34 3.27 13.67
CA PHE A 315 14.52 2.50 13.26
C PHE A 315 15.53 3.30 12.43
N PHE A 316 15.09 4.32 11.72
CA PHE A 316 15.93 5.09 10.81
C PHE A 316 17.21 5.63 11.47
N PRO A 317 17.19 6.21 12.69
CA PRO A 317 18.41 6.74 13.32
C PRO A 317 19.46 5.66 13.59
N ILE A 318 19.02 4.43 13.90
CA ILE A 318 19.92 3.28 14.18
C ILE A 318 20.61 2.86 12.88
N VAL A 319 19.83 2.68 11.81
CA VAL A 319 20.33 2.26 10.50
C VAL A 319 21.23 3.34 9.90
N ASP A 320 20.84 4.61 9.97
CA ASP A 320 21.63 5.77 9.50
C ASP A 320 22.98 5.85 10.20
N LYS A 321 23.01 5.69 11.53
CA LYS A 321 24.25 5.68 12.30
C LYS A 321 25.20 4.55 11.85
N VAL A 322 24.68 3.33 11.72
CA VAL A 322 25.50 2.18 11.29
C VAL A 322 25.99 2.36 9.86
N TYR A 323 25.15 2.88 8.97
CA TYR A 323 25.50 3.18 7.60
C TYR A 323 26.63 4.23 7.50
N LYS A 324 26.52 5.33 8.24
CA LYS A 324 27.56 6.37 8.30
C LYS A 324 28.91 5.82 8.82
N LEU A 325 28.88 5.03 9.88
CA LEU A 325 30.08 4.39 10.40
C LEU A 325 30.74 3.44 9.38
N LYS A 326 29.94 2.69 8.61
CA LYS A 326 30.44 1.84 7.53
C LYS A 326 31.13 2.67 6.46
N ILE A 327 30.51 3.73 5.98
CA ILE A 327 31.07 4.63 4.96
C ILE A 327 32.39 5.29 5.44
N GLU A 328 32.43 5.75 6.68
CA GLU A 328 33.66 6.32 7.27
C GLU A 328 34.80 5.29 7.31
N LYS A 329 34.51 4.06 7.73
CA LYS A 329 35.49 2.96 7.76
C LYS A 329 36.01 2.63 6.35
N GLU A 330 35.14 2.56 5.35
CA GLU A 330 35.50 2.32 3.96
C GLU A 330 36.39 3.45 3.40
N LYS A 331 36.07 4.71 3.71
CA LYS A 331 36.91 5.86 3.36
C LYS A 331 38.30 5.80 4.01
N GLN A 332 38.37 5.39 5.29
CA GLN A 332 39.65 5.23 5.99
C GLN A 332 40.51 4.12 5.33
N ILE A 333 39.92 2.97 5.05
CA ILE A 333 40.59 1.87 4.36
C ILE A 333 41.12 2.33 2.99
N SER A 334 40.27 2.98 2.19
CA SER A 334 40.66 3.51 0.87
C SER A 334 41.79 4.50 0.96
N ARG A 335 41.77 5.42 1.94
CA ARG A 335 42.89 6.37 2.19
C ARG A 335 44.18 5.64 2.56
N THR A 336 44.10 4.65 3.46
CA THR A 336 45.27 3.88 3.88
C THR A 336 45.88 3.12 2.70
N LEU A 337 45.03 2.48 1.87
CA LEU A 337 45.48 1.80 0.65
C LEU A 337 46.18 2.74 -0.33
N LEU A 338 45.59 3.94 -0.59
CA LEU A 338 46.17 4.94 -1.46
C LEU A 338 47.56 5.41 -0.97
N ILE A 339 47.70 5.66 0.34
CA ILE A 339 48.98 6.02 0.96
C ILE A 339 49.98 4.87 0.79
N SER A 340 49.57 3.61 1.08
CA SER A 340 50.45 2.44 0.96
C SER A 340 50.95 2.24 -0.48
N VAL A 341 50.07 2.39 -1.49
CA VAL A 341 50.44 2.30 -2.90
C VAL A 341 51.37 3.42 -3.30
N SER A 342 51.14 4.64 -2.80
CA SER A 342 52.03 5.78 -3.05
C SER A 342 53.46 5.54 -2.50
N PHE A 343 53.57 4.96 -1.32
CA PHE A 343 54.89 4.61 -0.73
C PHE A 343 55.62 3.49 -1.48
N LEU A 344 54.87 2.55 -2.10
CA LEU A 344 55.47 1.46 -2.89
C LEU A 344 55.91 1.93 -4.32
N SER A 345 55.46 3.10 -4.75
CA SER A 345 55.76 3.67 -6.08
C SER A 345 56.98 4.58 -6.07
N PHE A 346 57.54 4.85 -4.89
CA PHE A 346 58.83 5.54 -4.67
C PHE A 346 59.91 4.53 -4.24
#